data_7b15864795c438357780da0b150ca43d
#
_entry.id   7b15864795c438357780da0b150ca43d
#
_cell.length_a   1.000
_cell.length_b   1.000
_cell.length_c   1.000
_cell.angle_alpha   90.00
_cell.angle_beta   90.00
_cell.angle_gamma   90.00
#
_symmetry.space_group_name_H-M   'P 1'
#
loop_
_entity.id
_entity.type
_entity.pdbx_description
1 polymer ?
#
loop_
_entity_poly.entity_id
_entity_poly.type
_entity_poly.pdbx_seq_one_letter_code
_entity_poly.pdbx_strand_id
1 'polypeptide(L)'
;MLPLSQLSRRERHYRYVQEARVKLLLTSAGVKNTSIKNALVDLLGKPIADSSALCIPTAMYGHPRVGPGAGAWQFISGQSENPMCELGWKSLGVLELTALPSIDEERWIPLVRDTDVLLASGGDALYLCHWMRESGLVDLLPSLSETVWVGLSAGSMVMTPRIGEDFVGWKPPSGDDSTLGIVNFSICPHLAQEGMPGNSMAEAEQWAAGIAGPAYAIDDETAIRVVDGTVDVISEGQWKRFPS
;
A
#
# COMPACT_ATOMS: atom_id res chain seq x y z
N MET A 1 -29.79 -2.15 0.21
CA MET A 1 -28.51 -1.62 0.76
C MET A 1 -28.31 -0.25 0.14
N LEU A 2 -28.02 0.80 0.91
CA LEU A 2 -27.85 2.15 0.37
C LEU A 2 -26.59 2.18 -0.52
N PRO A 3 -26.61 2.92 -1.64
CA PRO A 3 -25.41 3.12 -2.46
C PRO A 3 -24.34 3.88 -1.68
N LEU A 4 -23.06 3.62 -1.98
CA LEU A 4 -21.91 4.20 -1.25
C LEU A 4 -21.95 5.73 -1.20
N SER A 5 -22.46 6.38 -2.26
CA SER A 5 -22.61 7.84 -2.34
C SER A 5 -23.57 8.43 -1.30
N GLN A 6 -24.47 7.62 -0.71
CA GLN A 6 -25.43 8.06 0.31
C GLN A 6 -25.00 7.72 1.74
N LEU A 7 -23.89 7.01 1.92
CA LEU A 7 -23.36 6.67 3.21
C LEU A 7 -22.50 7.81 3.78
N SER A 8 -22.55 8.00 5.09
CA SER A 8 -21.59 8.86 5.79
C SER A 8 -20.16 8.32 5.64
N ARG A 9 -19.15 9.16 5.86
CA ARG A 9 -17.72 8.77 5.80
C ARG A 9 -17.42 7.56 6.70
N ARG A 10 -18.04 7.50 7.89
CA ARG A 10 -17.86 6.40 8.85
C ARG A 10 -18.51 5.10 8.37
N GLU A 11 -19.70 5.18 7.77
CA GLU A 11 -20.41 4.02 7.23
C GLU A 11 -19.71 3.47 5.98
N ARG A 12 -19.19 4.35 5.11
CA ARG A 12 -18.36 3.93 3.98
C ARG A 12 -17.11 3.21 4.45
N HIS A 13 -16.38 3.79 5.41
CA HIS A 13 -15.19 3.18 6.00
C HIS A 13 -15.46 1.78 6.58
N TYR A 14 -16.53 1.65 7.38
CA TYR A 14 -16.93 0.37 7.97
C TYR A 14 -17.25 -0.68 6.89
N ARG A 15 -17.89 -0.25 5.81
CA ARG A 15 -18.23 -1.11 4.67
C ARG A 15 -17.00 -1.56 3.88
N TYR A 16 -16.04 -0.67 3.64
CA TYR A 16 -14.78 -1.03 2.98
C TYR A 16 -14.01 -2.08 3.76
N VAL A 17 -13.88 -1.93 5.07
CA VAL A 17 -13.20 -2.90 5.94
C VAL A 17 -13.88 -4.27 5.92
N GLN A 18 -15.21 -4.32 5.86
CA GLN A 18 -15.95 -5.58 5.86
C GLN A 18 -16.06 -6.25 4.48
N GLU A 19 -16.01 -5.49 3.41
CA GLU A 19 -16.23 -5.97 2.04
C GLU A 19 -14.95 -6.06 1.20
N ALA A 20 -13.83 -5.50 1.66
CA ALA A 20 -12.57 -5.58 0.92
C ALA A 20 -12.08 -7.03 0.85
N ARG A 21 -12.09 -7.59 -0.36
CA ARG A 21 -11.62 -8.95 -0.66
C ARG A 21 -10.30 -8.96 -1.43
N VAL A 22 -9.71 -7.79 -1.65
CA VAL A 22 -8.42 -7.67 -2.33
C VAL A 22 -7.35 -8.43 -1.56
N LYS A 23 -6.55 -9.21 -2.27
CA LYS A 23 -5.39 -9.90 -1.69
C LYS A 23 -4.28 -8.89 -1.47
N LEU A 24 -3.69 -8.85 -0.27
CA LEU A 24 -2.67 -7.85 0.05
C LEU A 24 -1.31 -8.50 0.30
N LEU A 25 -0.27 -7.88 -0.24
CA LEU A 25 1.13 -8.11 0.12
C LEU A 25 1.73 -6.76 0.51
N LEU A 26 1.80 -6.50 1.81
CA LEU A 26 2.20 -5.23 2.39
C LEU A 26 3.68 -5.30 2.78
N THR A 27 4.56 -4.77 1.93
CA THR A 27 6.01 -4.84 2.09
C THR A 27 6.57 -3.56 2.70
N SER A 28 7.71 -3.67 3.36
CA SER A 28 8.50 -2.49 3.76
C SER A 28 9.20 -1.89 2.53
N ALA A 29 9.93 -2.70 1.77
CA ALA A 29 10.80 -2.21 0.70
C ALA A 29 10.64 -2.98 -0.64
N GLY A 30 9.40 -3.42 -0.97
CA GLY A 30 9.16 -4.16 -2.20
C GLY A 30 9.48 -5.65 -2.10
N VAL A 31 9.70 -6.31 -3.24
CA VAL A 31 9.91 -7.77 -3.34
C VAL A 31 11.40 -8.08 -3.29
N LYS A 32 12.03 -7.91 -2.12
CA LYS A 32 13.49 -7.96 -1.94
C LYS A 32 14.08 -9.36 -1.84
N ASN A 33 13.31 -10.36 -1.39
CA ASN A 33 13.83 -11.70 -1.15
C ASN A 33 12.94 -12.80 -1.76
N THR A 34 13.42 -14.03 -1.67
CA THR A 34 12.77 -15.20 -2.26
C THR A 34 11.44 -15.51 -1.58
N SER A 35 11.35 -15.37 -0.27
CA SER A 35 10.12 -15.65 0.49
C SER A 35 8.99 -14.69 0.12
N ILE A 36 9.28 -13.38 0.01
CA ILE A 36 8.31 -12.37 -0.44
C ILE A 36 7.90 -12.63 -1.90
N LYS A 37 8.86 -12.98 -2.78
CA LYS A 37 8.57 -13.32 -4.17
C LYS A 37 7.67 -14.54 -4.30
N ASN A 38 7.93 -15.58 -3.52
CA ASN A 38 7.08 -16.78 -3.51
C ASN A 38 5.67 -16.45 -3.01
N ALA A 39 5.54 -15.66 -1.95
CA ALA A 39 4.24 -15.21 -1.46
C ALA A 39 3.46 -14.41 -2.51
N LEU A 40 4.14 -13.58 -3.32
CA LEU A 40 3.51 -12.88 -4.44
C LEU A 40 3.01 -13.86 -5.51
N VAL A 41 3.81 -14.85 -5.90
CA VAL A 41 3.43 -15.89 -6.88
C VAL A 41 2.24 -16.71 -6.36
N ASP A 42 2.22 -17.06 -5.08
CA ASP A 42 1.11 -17.78 -4.45
C ASP A 42 -0.19 -16.96 -4.48
N LEU A 43 -0.10 -15.64 -4.22
CA LEU A 43 -1.25 -14.74 -4.29
C LEU A 43 -1.79 -14.58 -5.71
N LEU A 44 -0.89 -14.49 -6.71
CA LEU A 44 -1.25 -14.41 -8.13
C LEU A 44 -1.85 -15.71 -8.66
N GLY A 45 -1.47 -16.87 -8.09
CA GLY A 45 -1.85 -18.19 -8.59
C GLY A 45 -1.26 -18.55 -9.95
N LYS A 46 -0.30 -17.75 -10.45
CA LYS A 46 0.40 -17.92 -11.73
C LYS A 46 1.75 -17.22 -11.72
N PRO A 47 2.65 -17.52 -12.67
CA PRO A 47 3.94 -16.84 -12.76
C PRO A 47 3.79 -15.32 -12.96
N ILE A 48 4.76 -14.55 -12.43
CA ILE A 48 4.84 -13.10 -12.64
C ILE A 48 4.87 -12.76 -14.13
N ALA A 49 5.61 -13.55 -14.93
CA ALA A 49 5.72 -13.36 -16.38
C ALA A 49 4.40 -13.56 -17.16
N ASP A 50 3.39 -14.16 -16.53
CA ASP A 50 2.05 -14.34 -17.09
C ASP A 50 1.04 -13.34 -16.52
N SER A 51 1.47 -12.46 -15.61
CA SER A 51 0.62 -11.52 -14.87
C SER A 51 0.78 -10.09 -15.41
N SER A 52 -0.37 -9.41 -15.55
CA SER A 52 -0.45 -7.98 -15.86
C SER A 52 -0.36 -7.12 -14.62
N ALA A 53 0.36 -5.99 -14.69
CA ALA A 53 0.55 -5.08 -13.58
C ALA A 53 0.19 -3.63 -13.95
N LEU A 54 -0.36 -2.89 -12.97
CA LEU A 54 -0.46 -1.43 -13.00
C LEU A 54 0.34 -0.86 -11.82
N CYS A 55 1.31 -0.01 -12.10
CA CYS A 55 2.04 0.68 -11.04
C CYS A 55 1.40 2.04 -10.70
N ILE A 56 1.35 2.34 -9.41
CA ILE A 56 0.76 3.54 -8.81
C ILE A 56 1.88 4.33 -8.14
N PRO A 57 2.48 5.32 -8.83
CA PRO A 57 3.60 6.10 -8.31
C PRO A 57 3.15 7.27 -7.42
N THR A 58 1.86 7.48 -7.26
CA THR A 58 1.22 8.68 -6.69
C THR A 58 1.80 9.10 -5.34
N ALA A 59 2.09 8.16 -4.43
CA ALA A 59 2.67 8.47 -3.11
C ALA A 59 3.98 9.26 -3.18
N MET A 60 4.78 9.06 -4.23
CA MET A 60 6.08 9.73 -4.43
C MET A 60 5.95 11.24 -4.59
N TYR A 61 4.85 11.72 -5.19
CA TYR A 61 4.65 13.16 -5.42
C TYR A 61 4.37 13.93 -4.14
N GLY A 62 3.80 13.27 -3.11
CA GLY A 62 3.56 13.89 -1.79
C GLY A 62 4.77 13.86 -0.87
N HIS A 63 5.84 13.14 -1.20
CA HIS A 63 6.96 12.94 -0.30
C HIS A 63 7.84 14.19 -0.19
N PRO A 64 8.04 14.77 1.01
CA PRO A 64 8.67 16.08 1.15
C PRO A 64 10.16 16.10 0.76
N ARG A 65 10.85 14.95 0.76
CA ARG A 65 12.29 14.85 0.48
C ARG A 65 12.64 14.27 -0.89
N VAL A 66 11.73 13.48 -1.50
CA VAL A 66 12.03 12.78 -2.77
C VAL A 66 11.78 13.67 -3.98
N GLY A 67 10.91 14.68 -3.84
CA GLY A 67 10.53 15.56 -4.93
C GLY A 67 9.77 14.88 -6.07
N PRO A 68 9.05 15.64 -6.90
CA PRO A 68 8.03 15.10 -7.81
C PRO A 68 8.59 14.51 -9.11
N GLY A 69 9.86 14.32 -9.29
CA GLY A 69 10.41 13.87 -10.57
C GLY A 69 11.12 12.52 -10.51
N ALA A 70 12.25 12.49 -9.82
CA ALA A 70 13.18 11.35 -9.90
C ALA A 70 12.59 10.07 -9.26
N GLY A 71 11.97 10.15 -8.09
CA GLY A 71 11.48 8.96 -7.39
C GLY A 71 10.38 8.22 -8.16
N ALA A 72 9.39 8.94 -8.66
CA ALA A 72 8.32 8.33 -9.46
C ALA A 72 8.86 7.70 -10.74
N TRP A 73 9.79 8.37 -11.42
CA TRP A 73 10.43 7.83 -12.62
C TRP A 73 11.26 6.57 -12.32
N GLN A 74 12.07 6.57 -11.25
CA GLN A 74 12.85 5.39 -10.83
C GLN A 74 11.95 4.20 -10.53
N PHE A 75 10.83 4.43 -9.84
CA PHE A 75 9.86 3.38 -9.55
C PHE A 75 9.23 2.82 -10.84
N ILE A 76 8.69 3.67 -11.70
CA ILE A 76 8.02 3.27 -12.94
C ILE A 76 8.98 2.56 -13.90
N SER A 77 10.24 3.04 -13.99
CA SER A 77 11.24 2.50 -14.91
C SER A 77 11.94 1.23 -14.40
N GLY A 78 11.63 0.77 -13.17
CA GLY A 78 12.30 -0.35 -12.55
C GLY A 78 13.76 -0.08 -12.17
N GLN A 79 14.12 1.21 -11.98
CA GLN A 79 15.45 1.63 -11.52
C GLN A 79 15.49 1.96 -10.03
N SER A 80 14.42 1.65 -9.32
CA SER A 80 14.37 1.75 -7.85
C SER A 80 15.21 0.64 -7.21
N GLU A 81 15.84 0.93 -6.08
CA GLU A 81 16.50 -0.09 -5.24
C GLU A 81 15.49 -1.07 -4.60
N ASN A 82 14.20 -0.76 -4.70
CA ASN A 82 13.10 -1.52 -4.11
C ASN A 82 12.30 -2.22 -5.23
N PRO A 83 12.56 -3.53 -5.48
CA PRO A 83 12.04 -4.24 -6.64
C PRO A 83 10.51 -4.34 -6.64
N MET A 84 9.89 -3.85 -7.69
CA MET A 84 8.44 -3.92 -7.94
C MET A 84 8.14 -3.99 -9.45
N CYS A 85 8.49 -2.95 -10.20
CA CYS A 85 8.12 -2.83 -11.61
C CYS A 85 8.99 -3.68 -12.55
N GLU A 86 10.22 -4.00 -12.16
CA GLU A 86 11.21 -4.78 -12.92
C GLU A 86 11.13 -6.30 -12.73
N LEU A 87 10.12 -6.82 -12.04
CA LEU A 87 10.02 -8.26 -11.73
C LEU A 87 9.74 -9.16 -12.92
N GLY A 88 9.61 -8.60 -14.14
CA GLY A 88 9.38 -9.35 -15.37
C GLY A 88 7.89 -9.64 -15.63
N TRP A 89 7.03 -8.66 -15.40
CA TRP A 89 5.59 -8.74 -15.68
C TRP A 89 5.30 -8.99 -17.16
N LYS A 90 4.22 -9.70 -17.47
CA LYS A 90 3.70 -9.85 -18.84
C LYS A 90 3.42 -8.49 -19.49
N SER A 91 2.86 -7.59 -18.72
CA SER A 91 2.65 -6.19 -19.10
C SER A 91 2.69 -5.31 -17.86
N LEU A 92 3.20 -4.09 -18.03
CA LEU A 92 3.24 -3.08 -16.98
C LEU A 92 2.65 -1.78 -17.53
N GLY A 93 1.62 -1.28 -16.86
CA GLY A 93 1.05 0.04 -17.12
C GLY A 93 1.26 0.99 -15.93
N VAL A 94 0.94 2.26 -16.12
CA VAL A 94 0.96 3.28 -15.07
C VAL A 94 -0.45 3.74 -14.78
N LEU A 95 -0.84 3.73 -13.53
CA LEU A 95 -2.10 4.29 -13.03
C LEU A 95 -1.78 5.49 -12.12
N GLU A 96 -1.72 6.69 -12.70
CA GLU A 96 -1.47 7.92 -11.94
C GLU A 96 -2.79 8.48 -11.41
N LEU A 97 -3.01 8.34 -10.09
CA LEU A 97 -4.30 8.65 -9.47
C LEU A 97 -4.68 10.14 -9.57
N THR A 98 -3.69 11.03 -9.60
CA THR A 98 -3.94 12.48 -9.71
C THR A 98 -4.56 12.87 -11.04
N ALA A 99 -4.38 12.07 -12.09
CA ALA A 99 -4.94 12.30 -13.41
C ALA A 99 -6.38 11.77 -13.56
N LEU A 100 -6.75 10.74 -12.80
CA LEU A 100 -8.02 10.01 -12.98
C LEU A 100 -9.27 10.90 -12.86
N PRO A 101 -9.35 11.91 -11.97
CA PRO A 101 -10.51 12.78 -11.89
C PRO A 101 -10.81 13.57 -13.18
N SER A 102 -9.83 13.65 -14.09
CA SER A 102 -9.97 14.30 -15.40
C SER A 102 -10.21 13.31 -16.56
N ILE A 103 -10.32 12.02 -16.25
CA ILE A 103 -10.48 10.94 -17.24
C ILE A 103 -11.81 10.22 -16.97
N ASP A 104 -12.59 9.98 -18.02
CA ASP A 104 -13.84 9.24 -17.89
C ASP A 104 -13.61 7.85 -17.28
N GLU A 105 -14.42 7.49 -16.29
CA GLU A 105 -14.31 6.23 -15.57
C GLU A 105 -14.35 5.00 -16.50
N GLU A 106 -15.13 5.07 -17.55
CA GLU A 106 -15.24 4.01 -18.58
C GLU A 106 -13.92 3.69 -19.27
N ARG A 107 -12.93 4.59 -19.21
CA ARG A 107 -11.62 4.41 -19.83
C ARG A 107 -10.58 3.75 -18.93
N TRP A 108 -10.68 3.94 -17.60
CA TRP A 108 -9.67 3.43 -16.69
C TRP A 108 -10.16 2.31 -15.75
N ILE A 109 -11.45 2.28 -15.38
CA ILE A 109 -12.01 1.21 -14.52
C ILE A 109 -11.81 -0.19 -15.12
N PRO A 110 -12.07 -0.42 -16.42
CA PRO A 110 -11.79 -1.72 -17.03
C PRO A 110 -10.32 -2.13 -16.91
N LEU A 111 -9.38 -1.20 -17.08
CA LEU A 111 -7.96 -1.49 -16.95
C LEU A 111 -7.58 -1.97 -15.54
N VAL A 112 -8.19 -1.39 -14.51
CA VAL A 112 -7.99 -1.80 -13.12
C VAL A 112 -8.60 -3.18 -12.87
N ARG A 113 -9.80 -3.45 -13.37
CA ARG A 113 -10.49 -4.73 -13.19
C ARG A 113 -9.83 -5.90 -13.92
N ASP A 114 -9.19 -5.62 -15.05
CA ASP A 114 -8.53 -6.62 -15.89
C ASP A 114 -7.07 -6.86 -15.49
N THR A 115 -6.54 -6.11 -14.51
CA THR A 115 -5.17 -6.27 -14.06
C THR A 115 -5.06 -7.30 -12.93
N ASP A 116 -3.97 -8.09 -12.94
CA ASP A 116 -3.69 -9.08 -11.91
C ASP A 116 -3.11 -8.46 -10.65
N VAL A 117 -2.39 -7.33 -10.79
CA VAL A 117 -1.73 -6.70 -9.65
C VAL A 117 -1.69 -5.18 -9.74
N LEU A 118 -1.88 -4.53 -8.59
CA LEU A 118 -1.65 -3.11 -8.37
C LEU A 118 -0.39 -2.93 -7.52
N LEU A 119 0.63 -2.27 -8.08
CA LEU A 119 1.92 -2.01 -7.44
C LEU A 119 1.96 -0.58 -6.91
N ALA A 120 1.76 -0.37 -5.61
CA ALA A 120 1.75 0.95 -5.01
C ALA A 120 3.12 1.33 -4.43
N SER A 121 3.66 2.46 -4.88
CA SER A 121 4.98 2.96 -4.48
C SER A 121 5.04 3.39 -3.00
N GLY A 122 6.25 3.50 -2.48
CA GLY A 122 6.56 4.29 -1.29
C GLY A 122 6.36 5.79 -1.53
N GLY A 123 6.53 6.57 -0.47
CA GLY A 123 6.36 8.02 -0.52
C GLY A 123 5.55 8.55 0.66
N ASP A 124 4.49 9.31 0.40
CA ASP A 124 3.59 9.82 1.44
C ASP A 124 2.25 9.05 1.43
N ALA A 125 1.95 8.37 2.53
CA ALA A 125 0.76 7.53 2.65
C ALA A 125 -0.54 8.33 2.74
N LEU A 126 -0.51 9.53 3.32
CA LEU A 126 -1.70 10.39 3.41
C LEU A 126 -2.03 11.03 2.06
N TYR A 127 -1.02 11.41 1.30
CA TYR A 127 -1.18 11.89 -0.06
C TYR A 127 -1.77 10.79 -0.97
N LEU A 128 -1.23 9.57 -0.88
CA LEU A 128 -1.77 8.42 -1.59
C LEU A 128 -3.22 8.14 -1.19
N CYS A 129 -3.52 8.14 0.11
CA CYS A 129 -4.88 7.94 0.63
C CYS A 129 -5.87 8.98 0.11
N HIS A 130 -5.45 10.26 0.08
CA HIS A 130 -6.24 11.35 -0.49
C HIS A 130 -6.59 11.05 -1.96
N TRP A 131 -5.61 10.75 -2.78
CA TRP A 131 -5.84 10.52 -4.21
C TRP A 131 -6.54 9.18 -4.51
N MET A 132 -6.39 8.16 -3.70
CA MET A 132 -7.22 6.95 -3.81
C MET A 132 -8.70 7.25 -3.59
N ARG A 133 -9.02 8.21 -2.72
CA ARG A 133 -10.41 8.65 -2.48
C ARG A 133 -10.91 9.58 -3.59
N GLU A 134 -10.11 10.58 -3.98
CA GLU A 134 -10.49 11.57 -4.99
C GLU A 134 -10.63 10.95 -6.39
N SER A 135 -9.83 9.95 -6.71
CA SER A 135 -9.90 9.21 -7.98
C SER A 135 -11.04 8.20 -8.04
N GLY A 136 -11.63 7.83 -6.90
CA GLY A 136 -12.62 6.75 -6.83
C GLY A 136 -11.99 5.33 -6.83
N LEU A 137 -10.66 5.18 -6.85
CA LEU A 137 -10.02 3.87 -6.83
C LEU A 137 -10.42 3.06 -5.58
N VAL A 138 -10.56 3.73 -4.44
CA VAL A 138 -10.98 3.09 -3.19
C VAL A 138 -12.33 2.39 -3.31
N ASP A 139 -13.24 2.92 -4.14
CA ASP A 139 -14.59 2.37 -4.33
C ASP A 139 -14.58 1.06 -5.13
N LEU A 140 -13.50 0.78 -5.85
CA LEU A 140 -13.31 -0.46 -6.61
C LEU A 140 -12.74 -1.60 -5.77
N LEU A 141 -11.98 -1.31 -4.70
CA LEU A 141 -11.28 -2.32 -3.90
C LEU A 141 -12.15 -3.51 -3.46
N PRO A 142 -13.42 -3.31 -3.02
CA PRO A 142 -14.29 -4.43 -2.64
C PRO A 142 -14.61 -5.39 -3.80
N SER A 143 -14.51 -4.94 -5.03
CA SER A 143 -14.80 -5.74 -6.23
C SER A 143 -13.56 -6.44 -6.82
N LEU A 144 -12.37 -6.15 -6.29
CA LEU A 144 -11.08 -6.65 -6.81
C LEU A 144 -10.62 -7.91 -6.06
N SER A 145 -11.49 -8.93 -5.94
CA SER A 145 -11.20 -10.15 -5.16
C SER A 145 -10.06 -11.00 -5.72
N GLU A 146 -9.79 -10.91 -7.02
CA GLU A 146 -8.71 -11.66 -7.68
C GLU A 146 -7.45 -10.82 -7.88
N THR A 147 -7.53 -9.52 -7.72
CA THR A 147 -6.39 -8.61 -7.87
C THR A 147 -5.53 -8.62 -6.61
N VAL A 148 -4.22 -8.61 -6.77
CA VAL A 148 -3.26 -8.48 -5.67
C VAL A 148 -2.84 -7.02 -5.53
N TRP A 149 -2.99 -6.44 -4.36
CA TRP A 149 -2.34 -5.17 -4.01
C TRP A 149 -0.97 -5.45 -3.42
N VAL A 150 0.08 -4.95 -4.04
CA VAL A 150 1.44 -4.98 -3.50
C VAL A 150 1.82 -3.57 -3.09
N GLY A 151 1.93 -3.34 -1.79
CA GLY A 151 2.34 -2.05 -1.24
C GLY A 151 3.82 -2.03 -0.90
N LEU A 152 4.48 -0.91 -1.15
CA LEU A 152 5.83 -0.60 -0.71
C LEU A 152 5.75 0.56 0.28
N SER A 153 6.20 0.39 1.55
CA SER A 153 6.23 1.47 2.56
C SER A 153 4.89 2.21 2.64
N ALA A 154 4.80 3.45 2.15
CA ALA A 154 3.55 4.22 2.08
C ALA A 154 2.41 3.48 1.37
N GLY A 155 2.72 2.71 0.32
CA GLY A 155 1.76 1.84 -0.38
C GLY A 155 1.23 0.69 0.48
N SER A 156 1.94 0.29 1.53
CA SER A 156 1.47 -0.62 2.57
C SER A 156 0.70 0.10 3.65
N MET A 157 1.25 1.21 4.14
CA MET A 157 0.66 2.00 5.23
C MET A 157 -0.71 2.57 4.87
N VAL A 158 -0.97 2.88 3.61
CA VAL A 158 -2.28 3.39 3.15
C VAL A 158 -3.43 2.42 3.42
N MET A 159 -3.17 1.11 3.51
CA MET A 159 -4.16 0.08 3.81
C MET A 159 -4.50 -0.03 5.30
N THR A 160 -3.70 0.56 6.17
CA THR A 160 -3.86 0.53 7.64
C THR A 160 -4.89 1.55 8.12
N PRO A 161 -5.32 1.51 9.38
CA PRO A 161 -6.22 2.54 9.94
C PRO A 161 -5.53 3.89 10.15
N ARG A 162 -4.28 3.86 10.60
CA ARG A 162 -3.48 5.04 10.98
C ARG A 162 -2.00 4.78 10.71
N ILE A 163 -1.26 5.84 10.42
CA ILE A 163 0.19 5.76 10.21
C ILE A 163 1.01 6.23 11.41
N GLY A 164 0.40 7.00 12.33
CA GLY A 164 1.09 7.67 13.43
C GLY A 164 1.64 9.04 13.01
N GLU A 165 1.73 9.95 13.98
CA GLU A 165 2.14 11.35 13.72
C GLU A 165 3.56 11.46 13.18
N ASP A 166 4.45 10.53 13.53
CA ASP A 166 5.84 10.49 13.09
C ASP A 166 5.99 10.32 11.57
N PHE A 167 4.98 9.72 10.90
CA PHE A 167 4.96 9.51 9.45
C PHE A 167 4.17 10.56 8.67
N VAL A 168 3.63 11.59 9.33
CA VAL A 168 2.87 12.65 8.66
C VAL A 168 3.82 13.61 7.94
N GLY A 169 3.92 13.46 6.61
CA GLY A 169 4.67 14.35 5.75
C GLY A 169 3.76 15.40 5.09
N TRP A 170 2.86 14.94 4.23
CA TRP A 170 1.81 15.78 3.65
C TRP A 170 0.65 15.93 4.62
N LYS A 171 0.10 17.15 4.72
CA LYS A 171 -1.01 17.43 5.62
C LYS A 171 -2.34 17.28 4.89
N PRO A 172 -3.13 16.24 5.21
CA PRO A 172 -4.44 16.05 4.60
C PRO A 172 -5.43 17.13 5.06
N PRO A 173 -6.50 17.41 4.27
CA PRO A 173 -7.56 18.32 4.68
C PRO A 173 -8.24 17.93 6.01
N SER A 174 -8.23 16.64 6.37
CA SER A 174 -8.76 16.13 7.64
C SER A 174 -7.91 16.53 8.86
N GLY A 175 -6.61 16.82 8.65
CA GLY A 175 -5.69 17.19 9.71
C GLY A 175 -5.25 16.05 10.63
N ASP A 176 -5.60 14.80 10.31
CA ASP A 176 -5.26 13.60 11.07
C ASP A 176 -4.34 12.64 10.28
N ASP A 177 -3.88 11.57 10.92
CA ASP A 177 -3.00 10.54 10.36
C ASP A 177 -3.77 9.30 9.86
N SER A 178 -5.10 9.39 9.69
CA SER A 178 -5.94 8.27 9.30
C SER A 178 -5.85 7.96 7.79
N THR A 179 -5.78 6.67 7.48
CA THR A 179 -5.74 6.13 6.13
C THR A 179 -6.98 5.29 5.80
N LEU A 180 -6.89 4.29 4.92
CA LEU A 180 -8.06 3.56 4.43
C LEU A 180 -8.65 2.58 5.44
N GLY A 181 -7.83 1.98 6.32
CA GLY A 181 -8.28 0.99 7.32
C GLY A 181 -8.86 -0.28 6.70
N ILE A 182 -8.29 -0.73 5.60
CA ILE A 182 -8.65 -2.01 4.96
C ILE A 182 -8.25 -3.19 5.86
N VAL A 183 -7.14 -3.03 6.58
CA VAL A 183 -6.70 -3.95 7.63
C VAL A 183 -6.92 -3.33 9.01
N ASN A 184 -6.92 -4.14 10.05
CA ASN A 184 -7.16 -3.70 11.44
C ASN A 184 -5.88 -3.56 12.27
N PHE A 185 -4.74 -3.36 11.61
CA PHE A 185 -3.44 -3.14 12.23
C PHE A 185 -2.68 -2.02 11.52
N SER A 186 -1.70 -1.43 12.19
CA SER A 186 -0.79 -0.42 11.63
C SER A 186 0.58 -1.00 11.35
N ILE A 187 1.35 -0.36 10.46
CA ILE A 187 2.68 -0.81 10.03
C ILE A 187 3.69 0.33 10.20
N CYS A 188 4.81 0.03 10.89
CA CYS A 188 6.03 0.83 10.89
C CYS A 188 7.04 0.12 9.96
N PRO A 189 7.25 0.63 8.74
CA PRO A 189 8.20 0.05 7.79
C PRO A 189 9.65 0.47 8.11
N HIS A 190 10.62 -0.13 7.39
CA HIS A 190 12.06 0.20 7.42
C HIS A 190 12.71 0.04 8.80
N LEU A 191 12.24 -0.94 9.60
CA LEU A 191 12.83 -1.25 10.90
C LEU A 191 14.34 -1.49 10.74
N ALA A 192 15.15 -0.83 11.58
CA ALA A 192 16.61 -0.95 11.63
C ALA A 192 17.35 -0.64 10.32
N GLN A 193 16.76 0.08 9.38
CA GLN A 193 17.43 0.48 8.14
C GLN A 193 18.58 1.45 8.43
N GLU A 194 19.79 1.10 7.95
CA GLU A 194 20.96 1.96 8.10
C GLU A 194 20.75 3.34 7.43
N GLY A 195 21.14 4.40 8.14
CA GLY A 195 21.05 5.76 7.63
C GLY A 195 19.66 6.40 7.68
N MET A 196 18.64 5.70 8.17
CA MET A 196 17.31 6.24 8.40
C MET A 196 17.06 6.43 9.90
N PRO A 197 17.16 7.67 10.44
CA PRO A 197 16.83 7.93 11.85
C PRO A 197 15.33 7.71 12.08
N GLY A 198 14.98 7.26 13.27
CA GLY A 198 13.57 7.06 13.65
C GLY A 198 13.06 5.62 13.47
N ASN A 199 13.92 4.67 13.08
CA ASN A 199 13.51 3.31 12.72
C ASN A 199 14.17 2.21 13.55
N SER A 200 14.77 2.54 14.68
CA SER A 200 15.24 1.53 15.62
C SER A 200 14.07 0.78 16.28
N MET A 201 14.32 -0.39 16.84
CA MET A 201 13.30 -1.14 17.57
C MET A 201 12.70 -0.31 18.72
N ALA A 202 13.51 0.49 19.41
CA ALA A 202 13.04 1.34 20.52
C ALA A 202 12.09 2.44 20.03
N GLU A 203 12.38 3.05 18.87
CA GLU A 203 11.51 4.06 18.27
C GLU A 203 10.23 3.42 17.72
N ALA A 204 10.30 2.23 17.14
CA ALA A 204 9.12 1.46 16.73
C ALA A 204 8.22 1.09 17.93
N GLU A 205 8.80 0.77 19.10
CA GLU A 205 8.05 0.55 20.33
C GLU A 205 7.36 1.82 20.81
N GLN A 206 8.05 2.96 20.73
CA GLN A 206 7.47 4.27 21.10
C GLN A 206 6.34 4.66 20.15
N TRP A 207 6.52 4.50 18.83
CA TRP A 207 5.48 4.71 17.83
C TRP A 207 4.27 3.81 18.09
N ALA A 208 4.47 2.51 18.32
CA ALA A 208 3.41 1.55 18.58
C ALA A 208 2.61 1.89 19.84
N ALA A 209 3.25 2.45 20.87
CA ALA A 209 2.56 2.91 22.09
C ALA A 209 1.58 4.07 21.82
N GLY A 210 1.79 4.85 20.74
CA GLY A 210 0.89 5.91 20.28
C GLY A 210 -0.21 5.43 19.33
N ILE A 211 -0.14 4.17 18.86
CA ILE A 211 -1.12 3.60 17.93
C ILE A 211 -2.23 2.87 18.70
N ALA A 212 -3.47 3.20 18.38
CA ALA A 212 -4.61 2.44 18.91
C ALA A 212 -4.82 1.16 18.09
N GLY A 213 -4.63 -0.01 18.71
CA GLY A 213 -4.81 -1.32 18.08
C GLY A 213 -3.50 -2.05 17.79
N PRO A 214 -3.58 -3.23 17.14
CA PRO A 214 -2.40 -4.01 16.81
C PRO A 214 -1.49 -3.26 15.84
N ALA A 215 -0.17 -3.44 15.98
CA ALA A 215 0.80 -2.84 15.09
C ALA A 215 1.95 -3.83 14.77
N TYR A 216 2.61 -3.60 13.64
CA TYR A 216 3.78 -4.36 13.21
C TYR A 216 4.91 -3.41 12.86
N ALA A 217 6.10 -3.63 13.40
CA ALA A 217 7.32 -3.07 12.85
C ALA A 217 7.98 -4.14 11.97
N ILE A 218 8.32 -3.77 10.74
CA ILE A 218 8.87 -4.67 9.73
C ILE A 218 10.10 -4.05 9.07
N ASP A 219 11.16 -4.85 8.92
CA ASP A 219 12.35 -4.46 8.17
C ASP A 219 12.15 -4.65 6.66
N ASP A 220 13.17 -4.30 5.88
CA ASP A 220 13.13 -4.33 4.42
C ASP A 220 13.09 -5.75 3.83
N GLU A 221 13.33 -6.79 4.64
CA GLU A 221 13.24 -8.20 4.27
C GLU A 221 11.89 -8.84 4.70
N THR A 222 10.90 -8.01 5.08
CA THR A 222 9.62 -8.46 5.63
C THR A 222 8.42 -7.90 4.88
N ALA A 223 7.41 -8.75 4.70
CA ALA A 223 6.08 -8.40 4.18
C ALA A 223 4.97 -9.00 5.06
N ILE A 224 3.80 -8.39 5.02
CA ILE A 224 2.58 -8.92 5.62
C ILE A 224 1.61 -9.31 4.51
N ARG A 225 1.28 -10.60 4.43
CA ARG A 225 0.27 -11.14 3.51
C ARG A 225 -1.09 -11.14 4.21
N VAL A 226 -2.11 -10.65 3.50
CA VAL A 226 -3.49 -10.71 3.98
C VAL A 226 -4.39 -11.29 2.90
N VAL A 227 -5.11 -12.37 3.24
CA VAL A 227 -6.07 -13.03 2.37
C VAL A 227 -7.29 -13.39 3.20
N ASP A 228 -8.47 -12.95 2.80
CA ASP A 228 -9.73 -13.24 3.50
C ASP A 228 -9.67 -12.97 5.01
N GLY A 229 -8.98 -11.90 5.41
CA GLY A 229 -8.77 -11.51 6.81
C GLY A 229 -7.71 -12.31 7.57
N THR A 230 -7.13 -13.34 6.96
CA THR A 230 -5.98 -14.07 7.52
C THR A 230 -4.71 -13.28 7.31
N VAL A 231 -3.94 -13.07 8.37
CA VAL A 231 -2.70 -12.27 8.39
C VAL A 231 -1.50 -13.17 8.64
N ASP A 232 -0.58 -13.22 7.69
CA ASP A 232 0.68 -13.96 7.79
C ASP A 232 1.87 -13.01 7.62
N VAL A 233 2.91 -13.17 8.44
CA VAL A 233 4.17 -12.46 8.25
C VAL A 233 5.13 -13.33 7.43
N ILE A 234 5.63 -12.78 6.34
CA ILE A 234 6.61 -13.39 5.43
C ILE A 234 7.92 -12.64 5.61
N SER A 235 8.95 -13.29 6.14
CA SER A 235 10.18 -12.59 6.51
C SER A 235 11.42 -13.47 6.37
N GLU A 236 12.49 -12.87 5.87
CA GLU A 236 13.87 -13.38 5.97
C GLU A 236 14.72 -12.48 6.89
N GLY A 237 14.08 -11.49 7.54
CA GLY A 237 14.72 -10.49 8.40
C GLY A 237 14.08 -10.36 9.78
N GLN A 238 13.92 -9.13 10.25
CA GLN A 238 13.46 -8.80 11.60
C GLN A 238 12.10 -8.11 11.58
N TRP A 239 11.24 -8.52 12.46
CA TRP A 239 9.94 -7.89 12.66
C TRP A 239 9.46 -8.05 14.10
N LYS A 240 8.52 -7.21 14.49
CA LYS A 240 7.86 -7.30 15.80
C LYS A 240 6.39 -6.96 15.70
N ARG A 241 5.55 -7.78 16.33
CA ARG A 241 4.14 -7.48 16.54
C ARG A 241 3.94 -6.84 17.91
N PHE A 242 3.20 -5.76 17.95
CA PHE A 242 2.72 -5.12 19.17
C PHE A 242 1.23 -5.43 19.32
N PRO A 243 0.82 -6.08 20.41
CA PRO A 243 -0.61 -6.27 20.71
C PRO A 243 -1.26 -4.91 21.06
N SER A 244 -2.57 -4.85 20.97
CA SER A 244 -3.39 -3.72 21.42
C SER A 244 -3.25 -3.50 22.91
#